data_c66b5a6d9f7ed4b2805d738aa885beb6
#
_entry.id   c66b5a6d9f7ed4b2805d738aa885beb6
#
_cell.length_a   1.000
_cell.length_b   1.000
_cell.length_c   1.000
_cell.angle_alpha   90.00
_cell.angle_beta   90.00
_cell.angle_gamma   90.00
#
_symmetry.space_group_name_H-M   'P 1'
#
loop_
_entity.id
_entity.type
_entity.pdbx_description
1 polymer ?
#
loop_
_entity_poly.entity_id
_entity_poly.type
_entity_poly.pdbx_seq_one_letter_code
_entity_poly.pdbx_strand_id
1 'polypeptide(L)'
;MTDVALVALRCRTSDRTAGPVRGVDALAPLVGKRLGREPRAIGSPGEPHVARWDEDLRDSRGCLLEAGGQVEDALTAGRLPVLLAGECSIALTTLPTVLRHRPDTVVLWLDAHGDFNTPGTTETGNLSGMALAGACGAWDAGLIAETVPEDRVVLAGVGDGGKLQVVG
;
A
#
# COMPACT_ATOMS: atom_id res chain seq x y z
N MET A 1 -23.70 8.70 8.55
CA MET A 1 -22.55 7.74 8.57
C MET A 1 -21.81 7.89 7.26
N THR A 2 -20.49 7.97 7.31
CA THR A 2 -19.66 8.04 6.09
C THR A 2 -19.83 6.76 5.29
N ASP A 3 -20.16 6.87 4.01
CA ASP A 3 -20.23 5.72 3.12
C ASP A 3 -18.82 5.15 2.87
N VAL A 4 -18.68 3.83 2.89
CA VAL A 4 -17.40 3.14 2.81
C VAL A 4 -17.32 2.27 1.57
N ALA A 5 -16.22 2.34 0.85
CA ALA A 5 -15.85 1.40 -0.19
C ALA A 5 -14.82 0.41 0.40
N LEU A 6 -15.26 -0.81 0.69
CA LEU A 6 -14.42 -1.86 1.25
C LEU A 6 -13.90 -2.76 0.13
N VAL A 7 -12.58 -2.85 0.00
CA VAL A 7 -11.90 -3.63 -1.03
C VAL A 7 -10.92 -4.61 -0.39
N ALA A 8 -10.94 -5.84 -0.82
CA ALA A 8 -10.02 -6.90 -0.46
C ALA A 8 -9.13 -7.24 -1.67
N LEU A 9 -7.88 -6.79 -1.64
CA LEU A 9 -6.88 -7.06 -2.68
C LEU A 9 -6.22 -8.42 -2.39
N ARG A 10 -6.43 -9.38 -3.28
CA ARG A 10 -5.95 -10.75 -3.12
C ARG A 10 -4.77 -11.09 -4.03
N CYS A 11 -4.39 -10.19 -4.91
CA CYS A 11 -3.26 -10.41 -5.80
C CYS A 11 -1.93 -10.32 -5.05
N ARG A 12 -0.98 -11.15 -5.45
CA ARG A 12 0.40 -11.07 -5.00
C ARG A 12 1.04 -9.77 -5.52
N THR A 13 1.73 -9.05 -4.63
CA THR A 13 2.54 -7.89 -5.03
C THR A 13 4.02 -8.08 -4.72
N SER A 14 4.37 -8.43 -3.49
CA SER A 14 5.73 -8.79 -3.08
C SER A 14 5.74 -9.92 -2.04
N ASP A 15 4.62 -10.62 -1.93
CA ASP A 15 4.41 -11.67 -0.93
C ASP A 15 5.41 -12.80 -1.10
N ARG A 16 6.24 -13.02 -0.09
CA ARG A 16 7.24 -14.10 0.00
C ARG A 16 6.69 -15.34 0.68
N THR A 17 5.52 -15.22 1.32
CA THR A 17 4.81 -16.29 2.03
C THR A 17 3.31 -16.18 1.76
N ALA A 18 2.55 -17.21 2.07
CA ALA A 18 1.09 -17.19 1.96
C ALA A 18 0.39 -16.39 3.09
N GLY A 19 1.14 -15.87 4.07
CA GLY A 19 0.60 -15.13 5.21
C GLY A 19 -0.22 -13.91 4.83
N PRO A 20 0.29 -13.01 3.99
CA PRO A 20 -0.38 -11.77 3.60
C PRO A 20 -1.78 -11.99 3.02
N VAL A 21 -1.92 -12.85 2.01
CA VAL A 21 -3.22 -13.17 1.40
C VAL A 21 -4.17 -13.84 2.38
N ARG A 22 -3.67 -14.75 3.23
CA ARG A 22 -4.49 -15.36 4.29
C ARG A 22 -4.99 -14.32 5.29
N GLY A 23 -4.17 -13.30 5.60
CA GLY A 23 -4.58 -12.16 6.43
C GLY A 23 -5.73 -11.39 5.82
N VAL A 24 -5.67 -11.09 4.53
CA VAL A 24 -6.78 -10.45 3.79
C VAL A 24 -8.03 -11.30 3.84
N ASP A 25 -7.94 -12.59 3.54
CA ASP A 25 -9.07 -13.52 3.52
C ASP A 25 -9.73 -13.67 4.91
N ALA A 26 -8.93 -13.62 5.98
CA ALA A 26 -9.44 -13.67 7.35
C ALA A 26 -10.10 -12.36 7.79
N LEU A 27 -9.52 -11.22 7.43
CA LEU A 27 -9.99 -9.90 7.86
C LEU A 27 -11.22 -9.41 7.07
N ALA A 28 -11.28 -9.69 5.77
CA ALA A 28 -12.31 -9.14 4.90
C ALA A 28 -13.75 -9.41 5.39
N PRO A 29 -14.14 -10.64 5.76
CA PRO A 29 -15.50 -10.90 6.26
C PRO A 29 -15.75 -10.24 7.63
N LEU A 30 -14.73 -10.12 8.49
CA LEU A 30 -14.87 -9.50 9.81
C LEU A 30 -15.06 -7.99 9.70
N VAL A 31 -14.25 -7.34 8.88
CA VAL A 31 -14.36 -5.90 8.61
C VAL A 31 -15.67 -5.61 7.88
N GLY A 32 -16.03 -6.42 6.89
CA GLY A 32 -17.31 -6.32 6.18
C GLY A 32 -18.50 -6.37 7.13
N LYS A 33 -18.55 -7.36 8.02
CA LYS A 33 -19.59 -7.47 9.06
C LYS A 33 -19.62 -6.24 9.97
N ARG A 34 -18.46 -5.75 10.40
CA ARG A 34 -18.34 -4.57 11.28
C ARG A 34 -18.85 -3.30 10.63
N LEU A 35 -18.59 -3.13 9.35
CA LEU A 35 -18.98 -1.95 8.57
C LEU A 35 -20.38 -2.08 7.94
N GLY A 36 -21.01 -3.25 7.98
CA GLY A 36 -22.26 -3.53 7.28
C GLY A 36 -22.12 -3.44 5.76
N ARG A 37 -20.96 -3.87 5.22
CA ARG A 37 -20.60 -3.80 3.81
C ARG A 37 -20.01 -5.11 3.33
N GLU A 38 -20.37 -5.53 2.12
CA GLU A 38 -19.70 -6.65 1.47
C GLU A 38 -18.37 -6.19 0.89
N PRO A 39 -17.25 -6.89 1.20
CA PRO A 39 -15.96 -6.58 0.62
C PRO A 39 -15.96 -6.90 -0.88
N ARG A 40 -15.53 -5.95 -1.70
CA ARG A 40 -15.23 -6.22 -3.11
C ARG A 40 -13.87 -6.91 -3.22
N ALA A 41 -13.86 -8.19 -3.58
CA ALA A 41 -12.63 -8.92 -3.82
C ALA A 41 -12.05 -8.58 -5.20
N ILE A 42 -10.74 -8.29 -5.26
CA ILE A 42 -10.01 -7.95 -6.47
C ILE A 42 -8.75 -8.79 -6.59
N GLY A 43 -8.49 -9.23 -7.80
CA GLY A 43 -7.34 -10.06 -8.14
C GLY A 43 -7.50 -11.50 -7.68
N SER A 44 -6.56 -12.32 -8.09
CA SER A 44 -6.43 -13.71 -7.70
C SER A 44 -5.13 -13.91 -6.93
N PRO A 45 -5.11 -14.77 -5.91
CA PRO A 45 -3.88 -15.09 -5.21
C PRO A 45 -2.84 -15.65 -6.20
N GLY A 46 -1.63 -15.09 -6.16
CA GLY A 46 -0.47 -15.68 -6.83
C GLY A 46 0.31 -16.56 -5.86
N GLU A 47 1.11 -17.47 -6.40
CA GLU A 47 2.01 -18.28 -5.59
C GLU A 47 3.09 -17.37 -4.96
N PRO A 48 3.24 -17.38 -3.62
CA PRO A 48 4.27 -16.60 -2.96
C PRO A 48 5.66 -17.14 -3.31
N HIS A 49 6.57 -16.24 -3.62
CA HIS A 49 7.96 -16.58 -3.91
C HIS A 49 8.88 -15.41 -3.60
N VAL A 50 10.17 -15.68 -3.46
CA VAL A 50 11.18 -14.65 -3.29
C VAL A 50 11.57 -14.11 -4.66
N ALA A 51 11.34 -12.82 -4.87
CA ALA A 51 11.78 -12.08 -6.04
C ALA A 51 12.47 -10.79 -5.63
N ARG A 52 13.15 -10.14 -6.59
CA ARG A 52 13.68 -8.79 -6.41
C ARG A 52 12.58 -7.76 -6.66
N TRP A 53 12.76 -6.57 -6.11
CA TRP A 53 11.79 -5.47 -6.22
C TRP A 53 11.38 -5.13 -7.67
N ASP A 54 12.33 -5.19 -8.60
CA ASP A 54 12.10 -4.89 -10.02
C ASP A 54 11.26 -5.96 -10.74
N GLU A 55 11.41 -7.22 -10.34
CA GLU A 55 10.59 -8.34 -10.77
C GLU A 55 9.19 -8.24 -10.14
N ASP A 56 9.12 -8.08 -8.81
CA ASP A 56 7.85 -7.89 -8.09
C ASP A 56 7.04 -6.71 -8.66
N LEU A 57 7.69 -5.57 -8.92
CA LEU A 57 7.06 -4.38 -9.48
C LEU A 57 6.49 -4.63 -10.87
N ARG A 58 7.26 -5.31 -11.74
CA ARG A 58 6.80 -5.66 -13.09
C ARG A 58 5.60 -6.60 -13.05
N ASP A 59 5.70 -7.66 -12.25
CA ASP A 59 4.71 -8.73 -12.21
C ASP A 59 3.42 -8.31 -11.50
N SER A 60 3.53 -7.42 -10.50
CA SER A 60 2.38 -6.87 -9.76
C SER A 60 1.81 -5.57 -10.33
N ARG A 61 2.38 -5.02 -11.41
CA ARG A 61 1.98 -3.72 -11.97
C ARG A 61 0.46 -3.57 -12.12
N GLY A 62 -0.21 -4.56 -12.66
CA GLY A 62 -1.67 -4.54 -12.85
C GLY A 62 -2.43 -4.44 -11.53
N CYS A 63 -1.98 -5.20 -10.52
CA CYS A 63 -2.57 -5.16 -9.19
C CYS A 63 -2.36 -3.82 -8.48
N LEU A 64 -1.15 -3.27 -8.57
CA LEU A 64 -0.83 -1.97 -7.98
C LEU A 64 -1.66 -0.85 -8.60
N LEU A 65 -1.79 -0.82 -9.92
CA LEU A 65 -2.64 0.15 -10.61
C LEU A 65 -4.11 -0.03 -10.27
N GLU A 66 -4.59 -1.25 -10.17
CA GLU A 66 -5.98 -1.54 -9.75
C GLU A 66 -6.23 -1.04 -8.33
N ALA A 67 -5.28 -1.21 -7.39
CA ALA A 67 -5.41 -0.68 -6.03
C ALA A 67 -5.58 0.85 -6.04
N GLY A 68 -4.77 1.56 -6.81
CA GLY A 68 -4.93 3.00 -7.02
C GLY A 68 -6.29 3.36 -7.63
N GLY A 69 -6.73 2.62 -8.65
CA GLY A 69 -8.04 2.79 -9.29
C GLY A 69 -9.22 2.63 -8.33
N GLN A 70 -9.15 1.66 -7.40
CA GLN A 70 -10.19 1.48 -6.39
C GLN A 70 -10.27 2.66 -5.40
N VAL A 71 -9.13 3.26 -5.07
CA VAL A 71 -9.10 4.50 -4.27
C VAL A 71 -9.70 5.66 -5.06
N GLU A 72 -9.33 5.81 -6.33
CA GLU A 72 -9.88 6.82 -7.25
C GLU A 72 -11.41 6.74 -7.32
N ASP A 73 -11.94 5.55 -7.60
CA ASP A 73 -13.39 5.30 -7.72
C ASP A 73 -14.13 5.62 -6.41
N ALA A 74 -13.55 5.24 -5.28
CA ALA A 74 -14.15 5.50 -3.98
C ALA A 74 -14.21 7.00 -3.69
N LEU A 75 -13.10 7.72 -3.88
CA LEU A 75 -13.01 9.15 -3.60
C LEU A 75 -13.88 9.98 -4.56
N THR A 76 -13.91 9.61 -5.84
CA THR A 76 -14.79 10.23 -6.85
C THR A 76 -16.26 10.05 -6.48
N ALA A 77 -16.63 8.90 -5.92
CA ALA A 77 -17.99 8.63 -5.44
C ALA A 77 -18.28 9.23 -4.05
N GLY A 78 -17.35 10.00 -3.47
CA GLY A 78 -17.51 10.59 -2.14
C GLY A 78 -17.50 9.57 -0.98
N ARG A 79 -16.93 8.38 -1.21
CA ARG A 79 -16.83 7.31 -0.22
C ARG A 79 -15.44 7.27 0.42
N LEU A 80 -15.39 6.74 1.64
CA LEU A 80 -14.12 6.46 2.32
C LEU A 80 -13.56 5.13 1.78
N PRO A 81 -12.38 5.13 1.11
CA PRO A 81 -11.74 3.89 0.71
C PRO A 81 -11.16 3.16 1.93
N VAL A 82 -11.47 1.88 2.06
CA VAL A 82 -10.87 0.95 3.02
C VAL A 82 -10.33 -0.24 2.24
N LEU A 83 -9.00 -0.34 2.14
CA LEU A 83 -8.33 -1.41 1.42
C LEU A 83 -7.70 -2.39 2.40
N LEU A 84 -8.01 -3.66 2.21
CA LEU A 84 -7.33 -4.78 2.87
C LEU A 84 -6.38 -5.38 1.85
N ALA A 85 -5.09 -5.30 2.13
CA ALA A 85 -4.03 -5.79 1.26
C ALA A 85 -2.97 -6.50 2.10
N GLY A 86 -2.21 -7.36 1.47
CA GLY A 86 -1.19 -8.17 2.15
C GLY A 86 0.12 -7.44 2.38
N GLU A 87 0.45 -6.47 1.52
CA GLU A 87 1.79 -5.89 1.45
C GLU A 87 1.74 -4.36 1.30
N CYS A 88 2.76 -3.68 1.82
CA CYS A 88 2.87 -2.22 1.79
C CYS A 88 3.05 -1.64 0.39
N SER A 89 3.49 -2.45 -0.57
CA SER A 89 3.74 -2.04 -1.96
C SER A 89 2.54 -1.37 -2.66
N ILE A 90 1.31 -1.61 -2.21
CA ILE A 90 0.12 -0.91 -2.72
C ILE A 90 0.19 0.61 -2.51
N ALA A 91 0.96 1.07 -1.53
CA ALA A 91 1.13 2.49 -1.25
C ALA A 91 1.74 3.26 -2.43
N LEU A 92 2.50 2.59 -3.29
CA LEU A 92 3.06 3.18 -4.52
C LEU A 92 2.01 3.83 -5.43
N THR A 93 0.76 3.39 -5.35
CA THR A 93 -0.33 3.94 -6.16
C THR A 93 -1.43 4.55 -5.32
N THR A 94 -1.72 3.99 -4.16
CA THR A 94 -2.87 4.42 -3.34
C THR A 94 -2.62 5.77 -2.66
N LEU A 95 -1.42 6.02 -2.12
CA LEU A 95 -1.11 7.30 -1.47
C LEU A 95 -1.08 8.47 -2.46
N PRO A 96 -0.36 8.40 -3.60
CA PRO A 96 -0.43 9.46 -4.61
C PRO A 96 -1.86 9.74 -5.08
N THR A 97 -2.68 8.69 -5.26
CA THR A 97 -4.08 8.86 -5.65
C THR A 97 -4.89 9.59 -4.58
N VAL A 98 -4.70 9.28 -3.30
CA VAL A 98 -5.37 10.02 -2.21
C VAL A 98 -5.00 11.50 -2.25
N LEU A 99 -3.72 11.83 -2.39
CA LEU A 99 -3.26 13.22 -2.37
C LEU A 99 -3.80 14.01 -3.57
N ARG A 100 -3.93 13.39 -4.74
CA ARG A 100 -4.55 14.02 -5.92
C ARG A 100 -5.99 14.48 -5.63
N HIS A 101 -6.75 13.71 -4.86
CA HIS A 101 -8.13 14.05 -4.47
C HIS A 101 -8.21 14.89 -3.20
N ARG A 102 -7.22 14.80 -2.32
CA ARG A 102 -7.18 15.42 -1.00
C ARG A 102 -5.78 15.98 -0.75
N PRO A 103 -5.41 17.09 -1.38
CA PRO A 103 -4.05 17.62 -1.35
C PRO A 103 -3.56 18.03 0.05
N ASP A 104 -4.46 18.24 1.01
CA ASP A 104 -4.11 18.58 2.40
C ASP A 104 -3.98 17.35 3.32
N THR A 105 -4.04 16.14 2.78
CA THR A 105 -3.93 14.90 3.57
C THR A 105 -2.52 14.75 4.14
N VAL A 106 -2.46 14.32 5.40
CA VAL A 106 -1.25 13.84 6.06
C VAL A 106 -1.29 12.33 6.09
N VAL A 107 -0.18 11.68 5.76
CA VAL A 107 -0.01 10.24 5.82
C VAL A 107 0.47 9.85 7.22
N LEU A 108 -0.28 9.01 7.91
CA LEU A 108 0.17 8.37 9.13
C LEU A 108 0.56 6.91 8.80
N TRP A 109 1.87 6.65 8.78
CA TRP A 109 2.43 5.33 8.49
C TRP A 109 2.70 4.59 9.80
N LEU A 110 1.86 3.59 10.10
CA LEU A 110 1.94 2.80 11.33
C LEU A 110 2.58 1.45 11.01
N ASP A 111 3.89 1.36 11.15
CA ASP A 111 4.66 0.16 10.83
C ASP A 111 5.90 0.04 11.70
N ALA A 112 6.39 -1.18 11.90
CA ALA A 112 7.68 -1.45 12.54
C ALA A 112 8.87 -1.08 11.65
N HIS A 113 8.64 -0.91 10.33
CA HIS A 113 9.62 -0.52 9.32
C HIS A 113 9.31 0.85 8.74
N GLY A 114 10.33 1.52 8.23
CA GLY A 114 10.15 2.82 7.57
C GLY A 114 9.69 2.72 6.12
N ASP A 115 9.91 1.57 5.49
CA ASP A 115 9.64 1.29 4.07
C ASP A 115 10.19 2.37 3.12
N PHE A 116 11.32 2.96 3.52
CA PHE A 116 11.93 4.11 2.87
C PHE A 116 13.26 3.77 2.15
N ASN A 117 13.41 2.51 1.71
CA ASN A 117 14.53 2.12 0.87
C ASN A 117 14.30 2.49 -0.60
N THR A 118 15.39 2.69 -1.31
CA THR A 118 15.43 2.92 -2.75
C THR A 118 16.10 1.73 -3.44
N PRO A 119 16.11 1.65 -4.79
CA PRO A 119 16.90 0.65 -5.51
C PRO A 119 18.39 0.61 -5.13
N GLY A 120 18.94 1.74 -4.68
CA GLY A 120 20.35 1.85 -4.27
C GLY A 120 20.60 1.51 -2.80
N THR A 121 19.59 1.47 -1.94
CA THR A 121 19.76 1.26 -0.48
C THR A 121 19.14 -0.05 0.03
N THR A 122 18.25 -0.69 -0.76
CA THR A 122 17.61 -1.93 -0.32
C THR A 122 18.60 -3.10 -0.26
N GLU A 123 18.81 -3.64 0.93
CA GLU A 123 19.64 -4.84 1.13
C GLU A 123 18.85 -6.12 0.83
N THR A 124 17.57 -6.14 1.16
CA THR A 124 16.70 -7.32 1.01
C THR A 124 16.13 -7.49 -0.39
N GLY A 125 16.14 -6.42 -1.19
CA GLY A 125 15.47 -6.36 -2.49
C GLY A 125 13.95 -6.52 -2.41
N ASN A 126 13.32 -6.30 -1.23
CA ASN A 126 11.88 -6.43 -1.07
C ASN A 126 11.18 -5.13 -1.47
N LEU A 127 10.22 -5.23 -2.41
CA LEU A 127 9.45 -4.08 -2.89
C LEU A 127 8.64 -3.39 -1.76
N SER A 128 8.10 -4.15 -0.81
CA SER A 128 7.36 -3.57 0.32
C SER A 128 8.22 -2.62 1.15
N GLY A 129 9.49 -2.97 1.42
CA GLY A 129 10.42 -2.10 2.14
C GLY A 129 10.86 -0.84 1.39
N MET A 130 10.31 -0.60 0.19
CA MET A 130 10.59 0.55 -0.67
C MET A 130 9.32 1.36 -0.97
N ALA A 131 8.18 0.93 -0.41
CA ALA A 131 6.86 1.41 -0.81
C ALA A 131 6.64 2.89 -0.48
N LEU A 132 6.97 3.31 0.73
CA LEU A 132 6.80 4.70 1.15
C LEU A 132 7.78 5.63 0.42
N ALA A 133 9.04 5.21 0.27
CA ALA A 133 10.03 5.97 -0.50
C ALA A 133 9.59 6.20 -1.95
N GLY A 134 9.04 5.17 -2.61
CA GLY A 134 8.50 5.29 -3.96
C GLY A 134 7.27 6.20 -4.02
N ALA A 135 6.36 6.07 -3.06
CA ALA A 135 5.20 6.96 -2.95
C ALA A 135 5.60 8.44 -2.74
N CYS A 136 6.71 8.68 -2.04
CA CYS A 136 7.28 10.02 -1.85
C CYS A 136 8.15 10.51 -3.04
N GLY A 137 8.39 9.67 -4.03
CA GLY A 137 9.20 10.05 -5.20
C GLY A 137 10.71 9.97 -5.00
N ALA A 138 11.18 9.33 -3.91
CA ALA A 138 12.62 9.09 -3.69
C ALA A 138 13.22 8.12 -4.74
N TRP A 139 12.37 7.39 -5.44
CA TRP A 139 12.69 6.62 -6.64
C TRP A 139 11.45 6.48 -7.52
N ASP A 140 11.65 6.31 -8.82
CA ASP A 140 10.56 6.21 -9.79
C ASP A 140 10.13 4.76 -9.98
N ALA A 141 8.91 4.44 -9.54
CA ALA A 141 8.28 3.14 -9.77
C ALA A 141 7.63 3.02 -11.17
N GLY A 142 7.52 4.11 -11.92
CA GLY A 142 6.89 4.16 -13.24
C GLY A 142 5.39 3.85 -13.22
N LEU A 143 4.71 4.05 -12.09
CA LEU A 143 3.30 3.74 -11.90
C LEU A 143 2.39 4.96 -11.98
N ILE A 144 2.68 5.99 -11.19
CA ILE A 144 1.95 7.24 -11.07
C ILE A 144 2.97 8.37 -11.01
N ALA A 145 2.67 9.51 -11.64
CA ALA A 145 3.57 10.65 -11.70
C ALA A 145 3.53 11.53 -10.43
N GLU A 146 2.39 11.56 -9.73
CA GLU A 146 2.23 12.31 -8.50
C GLU A 146 2.99 11.65 -7.35
N THR A 147 3.47 12.46 -6.42
CA THR A 147 4.20 12.00 -5.24
C THR A 147 3.68 12.63 -3.97
N VAL A 148 3.88 11.94 -2.87
CA VAL A 148 3.56 12.43 -1.51
C VAL A 148 4.70 13.31 -1.03
N PRO A 149 4.48 14.58 -0.65
CA PRO A 149 5.51 15.38 0.00
C PRO A 149 5.98 14.73 1.31
N GLU A 150 7.29 14.62 1.52
CA GLU A 150 7.87 13.96 2.70
C GLU A 150 7.46 14.66 4.01
N ASP A 151 7.30 15.98 4.00
CA ASP A 151 6.86 16.79 5.15
C ASP A 151 5.38 16.53 5.55
N ARG A 152 4.68 15.73 4.77
CA ARG A 152 3.31 15.26 5.06
C ARG A 152 3.25 13.82 5.52
N VAL A 153 4.39 13.22 5.83
CA VAL A 153 4.47 11.82 6.31
C VAL A 153 4.87 11.80 7.78
N VAL A 154 4.07 11.13 8.59
CA VAL A 154 4.37 10.83 9.99
C VAL A 154 4.58 9.34 10.13
N LEU A 155 5.79 8.93 10.50
CA LEU A 155 6.12 7.54 10.81
C LEU A 155 5.88 7.26 12.29
N ALA A 156 5.21 6.16 12.61
CA ALA A 156 5.00 5.75 13.98
C ALA A 156 5.17 4.22 14.13
N GLY A 157 5.91 3.81 15.14
CA GLY A 157 6.20 2.39 15.42
C GLY A 157 7.48 1.86 14.81
N VAL A 158 8.20 2.67 14.03
CA VAL A 158 9.46 2.27 13.39
C VAL A 158 10.51 2.00 14.46
N GLY A 159 11.03 0.78 14.48
CA GLY A 159 11.98 0.30 15.46
C GLY A 159 13.23 -0.31 14.84
N ASP A 160 14.12 0.51 14.30
CA ASP A 160 15.49 0.07 14.01
C ASP A 160 16.32 0.18 15.29
N GLY A 161 16.24 -0.82 16.16
CA GLY A 161 17.03 -0.88 17.39
C GLY A 161 16.80 0.32 18.34
N GLY A 162 15.63 0.92 18.35
CA GLY A 162 15.22 1.98 19.28
C GLY A 162 15.45 3.41 18.81
N LYS A 163 15.70 3.65 17.54
CA LYS A 163 15.79 5.01 16.98
C LYS A 163 14.51 5.35 16.21
N LEU A 164 13.75 6.31 16.72
CA LEU A 164 12.66 6.94 15.99
C LEU A 164 13.28 7.73 14.83
N GLN A 165 13.02 7.32 13.59
CA GLN A 165 13.38 8.15 12.43
C GLN A 165 12.21 9.06 12.11
N VAL A 166 12.41 10.35 12.27
CA VAL A 166 11.51 11.38 11.75
C VAL A 166 12.03 11.74 10.37
N VAL A 167 11.22 11.49 9.34
CA VAL A 167 11.46 12.02 7.99
C VAL A 167 11.01 13.47 8.04
N GLY A 168 11.90 14.42 7.92
CA GLY A 168 11.63 15.85 7.92
C GLY A 168 12.72 16.59 7.19
#